data_92bd3228985a9898ac6864941a7747fa
#
_entry.id   92bd3228985a9898ac6864941a7747fa
#
_cell.length_a   1.000
_cell.length_b   1.000
_cell.length_c   1.000
_cell.angle_alpha   90.00
_cell.angle_beta   90.00
_cell.angle_gamma   90.00
#
_symmetry.space_group_name_H-M   'P 1'
#
loop_
_entity.id
_entity.type
_entity.pdbx_description
1 polymer ?
#
loop_
_entity_poly.entity_id
_entity_poly.type
_entity_poly.pdbx_seq_one_letter_code
_entity_poly.pdbx_strand_id
1 'polypeptide(L)'
;MRSWNYKLLCGAVCLAQLACLSLPVWAAQNSAAFTRQTTLQQLRDDPAIKSSGYYTYCRELSGLGDEYWKNKTLEQYMRPELVDDSVAAMNLVAENTRNGVQVTWQVYSPEEVAADSSLGCVQLFWFPGTNADGKYALVVGGNAAMKSGDLNEGIAVAAKLNEMGYSVFVLRYRILWDISNNGPLQDLGRAVQFITNHAQQFGVQPENYALVGFSSGGQLCGLFSSDKRYGYKAYDVPKPGALLMGYPVNDFAEIKPVYHAVMDPASCRWRYYWSDI
;
A
#
# COMPACT_ATOMS: atom_id res chain seq x y z
N MET A 1 7.52 81.56 2.57
CA MET A 1 7.53 81.35 4.02
C MET A 1 6.38 80.43 4.37
N ARG A 2 6.58 79.15 4.51
CA ARG A 2 5.63 78.21 5.13
C ARG A 2 6.46 77.10 5.75
N SER A 3 6.44 77.04 7.07
CA SER A 3 7.08 76.05 7.92
C SER A 3 6.37 74.71 7.80
N TRP A 4 7.10 73.64 7.59
CA TRP A 4 6.61 72.27 7.64
C TRP A 4 6.95 71.66 9.00
N ASN A 5 5.91 71.35 9.75
CA ASN A 5 5.94 70.62 11.01
C ASN A 5 6.05 69.11 10.70
N TYR A 6 7.13 68.45 11.10
CA TYR A 6 7.23 67.01 11.14
C TYR A 6 6.60 66.50 12.44
N LYS A 7 5.46 65.84 12.32
CA LYS A 7 4.93 65.05 13.42
C LYS A 7 5.64 63.70 13.43
N LEU A 8 6.34 63.44 14.51
CA LEU A 8 6.84 62.13 14.87
C LEU A 8 5.67 61.18 15.12
N LEU A 9 5.51 60.16 14.29
CA LEU A 9 4.70 58.99 14.57
C LEU A 9 5.60 57.92 15.22
N CYS A 10 5.43 57.77 16.55
CA CYS A 10 5.94 56.59 17.25
C CYS A 10 5.20 55.36 16.76
N GLY A 11 5.87 54.57 15.95
CA GLY A 11 5.42 53.23 15.58
C GLY A 11 5.68 52.27 16.73
N ALA A 12 4.58 51.75 17.32
CA ALA A 12 4.65 50.65 18.28
C ALA A 12 5.16 49.40 17.57
N VAL A 13 6.35 48.95 17.93
CA VAL A 13 6.86 47.64 17.54
C VAL A 13 6.12 46.58 18.32
N CYS A 14 5.13 45.94 17.69
CA CYS A 14 4.54 44.70 18.21
C CYS A 14 5.59 43.62 18.12
N LEU A 15 6.26 43.32 19.21
CA LEU A 15 6.98 42.08 19.42
C LEU A 15 5.96 40.93 19.45
N ALA A 16 5.74 40.29 18.29
CA ALA A 16 5.11 39.00 18.25
C ALA A 16 6.10 37.99 18.87
N GLN A 17 5.89 37.65 20.11
CA GLN A 17 6.51 36.47 20.72
C GLN A 17 5.99 35.25 19.98
N LEU A 18 6.79 34.72 19.07
CA LEU A 18 6.68 33.35 18.59
C LEU A 18 6.90 32.46 19.80
N ALA A 19 5.79 32.06 20.44
CA ALA A 19 5.79 30.91 21.32
C ALA A 19 6.14 29.71 20.44
N CYS A 20 7.39 29.35 20.41
CA CYS A 20 7.80 28.00 20.04
C CYS A 20 7.12 27.06 21.04
N LEU A 21 5.94 26.58 20.68
CA LEU A 21 5.40 25.38 21.27
C LEU A 21 6.42 24.28 20.94
N SER A 22 7.34 24.06 21.86
CA SER A 22 8.13 22.85 21.90
C SER A 22 7.12 21.71 22.02
N LEU A 23 6.73 21.16 20.87
CA LEU A 23 6.11 19.84 20.88
C LEU A 23 7.00 18.96 21.76
N PRO A 24 6.44 18.20 22.70
CA PRO A 24 7.25 17.29 23.45
C PRO A 24 7.97 16.42 22.43
N VAL A 25 9.31 16.53 22.39
CA VAL A 25 10.14 15.52 21.77
C VAL A 25 9.75 14.25 22.51
N TRP A 26 8.87 13.49 21.92
CA TRP A 26 8.65 12.11 22.33
C TRP A 26 10.05 11.50 22.29
N ALA A 27 10.57 11.23 23.46
CA ALA A 27 11.83 10.53 23.60
C ALA A 27 11.72 9.36 22.61
N ALA A 28 12.63 9.34 21.64
CA ALA A 28 12.76 8.21 20.75
C ALA A 28 13.01 7.01 21.67
N GLN A 29 11.94 6.34 22.06
CA GLN A 29 12.06 5.02 22.64
C GLN A 29 12.73 4.26 21.51
N ASN A 30 13.99 3.88 21.76
CA ASN A 30 14.70 2.89 20.97
C ASN A 30 13.88 1.58 21.12
N SER A 31 12.76 1.49 20.40
CA SER A 31 12.10 0.21 20.26
C SER A 31 13.11 -0.66 19.51
N ALA A 32 13.45 -1.80 20.12
CA ALA A 32 14.36 -2.75 19.52
C ALA A 32 13.86 -3.06 18.08
N ALA A 33 14.80 -3.17 17.15
CA ALA A 33 14.44 -3.59 15.80
C ALA A 33 13.69 -4.93 15.84
N PHE A 34 12.70 -5.07 14.97
CA PHE A 34 12.00 -6.35 14.83
C PHE A 34 12.97 -7.44 14.36
N THR A 35 12.72 -8.64 14.81
CA THR A 35 13.52 -9.83 14.49
C THR A 35 12.61 -10.97 14.04
N ARG A 36 13.20 -12.07 13.60
CA ARG A 36 12.46 -13.31 13.28
C ARG A 36 11.56 -13.79 14.44
N GLN A 37 11.97 -13.51 15.68
CA GLN A 37 11.26 -13.93 16.90
C GLN A 37 10.18 -12.93 17.35
N THR A 38 10.06 -11.80 16.70
CA THR A 38 8.99 -10.84 16.97
C THR A 38 7.63 -11.46 16.62
N THR A 39 6.71 -11.46 17.57
CA THR A 39 5.36 -11.98 17.34
C THR A 39 4.50 -10.98 16.57
N LEU A 40 3.45 -11.46 15.92
CA LEU A 40 2.49 -10.57 15.25
C LEU A 40 1.81 -9.60 16.23
N GLN A 41 1.61 -10.03 17.48
CA GLN A 41 1.10 -9.15 18.53
C GLN A 41 2.09 -8.03 18.88
N GLN A 42 3.38 -8.37 19.04
CA GLN A 42 4.42 -7.37 19.29
C GLN A 42 4.53 -6.35 18.15
N LEU A 43 4.44 -6.79 16.89
CA LEU A 43 4.36 -5.90 15.75
C LEU A 43 3.15 -4.95 15.83
N ARG A 44 1.98 -5.50 16.11
CA ARG A 44 0.72 -4.72 16.23
C ARG A 44 0.77 -3.72 17.38
N ASP A 45 1.49 -4.04 18.45
CA ASP A 45 1.60 -3.20 19.64
C ASP A 45 2.67 -2.13 19.54
N ASP A 46 3.59 -2.24 18.57
CA ASP A 46 4.60 -1.21 18.35
C ASP A 46 3.94 0.13 17.96
N PRO A 47 4.29 1.23 18.64
CA PRO A 47 3.67 2.53 18.38
C PRO A 47 3.86 3.04 16.96
N ALA A 48 5.01 2.76 16.32
CA ALA A 48 5.29 3.18 14.95
C ALA A 48 4.44 2.38 13.95
N ILE A 49 4.29 1.07 14.16
CA ILE A 49 3.40 0.25 13.34
C ILE A 49 1.95 0.69 13.49
N LYS A 50 1.48 0.93 14.73
CA LYS A 50 0.12 1.45 14.97
C LYS A 50 -0.12 2.78 14.27
N SER A 51 0.80 3.73 14.41
CA SER A 51 0.67 5.06 13.81
C SER A 51 0.86 5.06 12.29
N SER A 52 1.57 4.07 11.73
CA SER A 52 1.71 3.93 10.28
C SER A 52 0.40 3.63 9.56
N GLY A 53 -0.61 3.10 10.25
CA GLY A 53 -1.84 2.61 9.66
C GLY A 53 -1.70 1.27 8.91
N TYR A 54 -0.51 0.66 8.92
CA TYR A 54 -0.25 -0.57 8.18
C TYR A 54 -1.18 -1.74 8.58
N TYR A 55 -1.48 -1.86 9.86
CA TYR A 55 -2.42 -2.87 10.37
C TYR A 55 -3.86 -2.40 10.47
N THR A 56 -4.22 -1.30 9.85
CA THR A 56 -5.63 -0.92 9.73
C THR A 56 -6.31 -2.00 8.89
N TYR A 57 -7.23 -2.65 9.50
CA TYR A 57 -7.81 -3.92 9.21
C TYR A 57 -8.35 -4.09 7.78
N CYS A 58 -7.83 -5.04 7.03
CA CYS A 58 -8.56 -5.75 5.98
C CYS A 58 -9.01 -7.11 6.50
N ARG A 59 -10.28 -7.43 6.31
CA ARG A 59 -10.95 -8.64 6.76
C ARG A 59 -10.14 -9.90 6.44
N GLU A 60 -9.53 -10.50 7.43
CA GLU A 60 -8.86 -11.79 7.25
C GLU A 60 -9.90 -12.90 7.13
N LEU A 61 -9.82 -13.65 6.04
CA LEU A 61 -10.73 -14.77 5.75
C LEU A 61 -10.13 -16.12 6.12
N SER A 62 -9.00 -16.13 6.84
CA SER A 62 -8.29 -17.38 7.13
C SER A 62 -9.07 -18.36 8.01
N GLY A 63 -10.19 -17.95 8.58
CA GLY A 63 -11.02 -18.80 9.47
C GLY A 63 -10.34 -19.17 10.79
N LEU A 64 -9.03 -18.93 10.91
CA LEU A 64 -8.25 -19.31 12.09
C LEU A 64 -8.23 -18.24 13.18
N GLY A 65 -8.78 -17.05 12.90
CA GLY A 65 -8.92 -15.97 13.87
C GLY A 65 -7.60 -15.39 14.41
N ASP A 66 -7.68 -14.18 14.90
CA ASP A 66 -6.55 -13.43 15.47
C ASP A 66 -5.88 -14.16 16.64
N GLU A 67 -6.66 -14.89 17.44
CA GLU A 67 -6.15 -15.61 18.60
C GLU A 67 -5.11 -16.68 18.24
N TYR A 68 -5.25 -17.32 17.09
CA TYR A 68 -4.29 -18.30 16.61
C TYR A 68 -2.98 -17.63 16.15
N TRP A 69 -3.11 -16.49 15.44
CA TRP A 69 -1.95 -15.86 14.79
C TRP A 69 -1.17 -14.91 15.69
N LYS A 70 -1.81 -14.23 16.64
CA LYS A 70 -1.19 -13.17 17.45
C LYS A 70 0.12 -13.56 18.15
N ASN A 71 0.19 -14.81 18.60
CA ASN A 71 1.36 -15.33 19.32
C ASN A 71 2.41 -16.00 18.41
N LYS A 72 2.14 -16.07 17.10
CA LYS A 72 3.12 -16.59 16.14
C LYS A 72 4.20 -15.55 15.88
N THR A 73 5.46 -16.02 15.86
CA THR A 73 6.59 -15.18 15.46
C THR A 73 6.56 -14.97 13.94
N LEU A 74 7.28 -13.97 13.45
CA LEU A 74 7.46 -13.77 12.01
C LEU A 74 8.01 -15.03 11.34
N GLU A 75 8.96 -15.71 11.96
CA GLU A 75 9.51 -16.98 11.48
C GLU A 75 8.47 -18.10 11.36
N GLN A 76 7.48 -18.13 12.26
CA GLN A 76 6.39 -19.12 12.22
C GLN A 76 5.25 -18.74 11.25
N TYR A 77 5.12 -17.47 10.96
CA TYR A 77 4.04 -16.95 10.11
C TYR A 77 4.44 -16.87 8.63
N MET A 78 5.70 -16.53 8.37
CA MET A 78 6.22 -16.30 7.02
C MET A 78 6.75 -17.59 6.41
N ARG A 79 6.87 -17.62 5.09
CA ARG A 79 7.65 -18.65 4.40
C ARG A 79 9.12 -18.48 4.77
N PRO A 80 9.87 -19.57 5.02
CA PRO A 80 11.27 -19.49 5.46
C PRO A 80 12.15 -18.58 4.61
N GLU A 81 11.95 -18.60 3.27
CA GLU A 81 12.70 -17.80 2.30
C GLU A 81 12.37 -16.30 2.34
N LEU A 82 11.26 -15.89 2.96
CA LEU A 82 10.78 -14.51 3.01
C LEU A 82 10.90 -13.88 4.40
N VAL A 83 11.33 -14.62 5.41
CA VAL A 83 11.34 -14.14 6.81
C VAL A 83 12.20 -12.89 6.95
N ASP A 84 13.44 -12.94 6.46
CA ASP A 84 14.39 -11.83 6.63
C ASP A 84 13.92 -10.58 5.87
N ASP A 85 13.43 -10.75 4.66
CA ASP A 85 12.90 -9.65 3.86
C ASP A 85 11.65 -9.04 4.50
N SER A 86 10.82 -9.86 5.14
CA SER A 86 9.64 -9.37 5.87
C SER A 86 10.02 -8.65 7.16
N VAL A 87 11.05 -9.13 7.87
CA VAL A 87 11.62 -8.44 9.04
C VAL A 87 12.19 -7.09 8.63
N ALA A 88 12.98 -7.05 7.55
CA ALA A 88 13.53 -5.80 7.01
C ALA A 88 12.42 -4.83 6.61
N ALA A 89 11.37 -5.33 5.96
CA ALA A 89 10.21 -4.55 5.55
C ALA A 89 9.46 -3.94 6.75
N MET A 90 9.23 -4.69 7.82
CA MET A 90 8.59 -4.17 9.02
C MET A 90 9.45 -3.12 9.73
N ASN A 91 10.75 -3.31 9.77
CA ASN A 91 11.67 -2.30 10.29
C ASN A 91 11.63 -1.02 9.43
N LEU A 92 11.56 -1.15 8.10
CA LEU A 92 11.44 -0.02 7.18
C LEU A 92 10.13 0.77 7.40
N VAL A 93 9.00 0.07 7.59
CA VAL A 93 7.72 0.71 7.95
C VAL A 93 7.85 1.52 9.24
N ALA A 94 8.41 0.90 10.28
CA ALA A 94 8.56 1.55 11.59
C ALA A 94 9.53 2.73 11.53
N GLU A 95 10.64 2.60 10.81
CA GLU A 95 11.63 3.66 10.64
C GLU A 95 11.05 4.86 9.87
N ASN A 96 10.42 4.62 8.72
CA ASN A 96 9.77 5.68 7.94
C ASN A 96 8.74 6.42 8.80
N THR A 97 7.93 5.68 9.56
CA THR A 97 6.91 6.29 10.42
C THR A 97 7.54 7.16 11.53
N ARG A 98 8.61 6.68 12.17
CA ARG A 98 9.35 7.46 13.19
C ARG A 98 9.98 8.73 12.59
N ASN A 99 10.38 8.66 11.33
CA ASN A 99 10.93 9.80 10.58
C ASN A 99 9.86 10.74 10.01
N GLY A 100 8.57 10.51 10.36
CA GLY A 100 7.47 11.37 9.93
C GLY A 100 6.95 11.11 8.52
N VAL A 101 7.38 10.02 7.87
CA VAL A 101 6.84 9.63 6.56
C VAL A 101 5.45 9.04 6.75
N GLN A 102 4.47 9.56 6.02
CA GLN A 102 3.15 8.96 5.93
C GLN A 102 3.25 7.71 5.06
N VAL A 103 3.32 6.52 5.68
CA VAL A 103 3.46 5.24 4.97
C VAL A 103 2.16 4.82 4.32
N THR A 104 1.01 4.97 5.01
CA THR A 104 -0.29 4.48 4.54
C THR A 104 -1.14 5.61 3.96
N TRP A 105 -1.68 5.37 2.77
CA TRP A 105 -2.53 6.31 2.03
C TRP A 105 -3.85 5.65 1.65
N GLN A 106 -4.96 6.28 2.00
CA GLN A 106 -6.30 5.89 1.57
C GLN A 106 -6.53 6.40 0.15
N VAL A 107 -6.88 5.52 -0.79
CA VAL A 107 -7.05 5.88 -2.21
C VAL A 107 -8.47 6.32 -2.58
N TYR A 108 -9.45 5.98 -1.75
CA TYR A 108 -10.83 6.44 -1.89
C TYR A 108 -11.13 7.55 -0.89
N SER A 109 -12.00 8.47 -1.26
CA SER A 109 -12.37 9.59 -0.38
C SER A 109 -13.22 9.11 0.83
N PRO A 110 -13.29 9.90 1.91
CA PRO A 110 -14.16 9.58 3.04
C PRO A 110 -15.63 9.39 2.64
N GLU A 111 -16.11 10.14 1.65
CA GLU A 111 -17.48 10.07 1.13
C GLU A 111 -17.71 8.75 0.38
N GLU A 112 -16.73 8.32 -0.44
CA GLU A 112 -16.78 7.04 -1.15
C GLU A 112 -16.79 5.87 -0.13
N VAL A 113 -15.94 5.93 0.89
CA VAL A 113 -15.89 4.92 1.97
C VAL A 113 -17.17 4.92 2.80
N ALA A 114 -17.79 6.08 3.05
CA ALA A 114 -19.06 6.15 3.75
C ALA A 114 -20.21 5.53 2.92
N ALA A 115 -20.16 5.64 1.59
CA ALA A 115 -21.13 5.03 0.69
C ALA A 115 -20.90 3.52 0.52
N ASP A 116 -19.66 3.07 0.54
CA ASP A 116 -19.26 1.66 0.46
C ASP A 116 -18.09 1.39 1.41
N SER A 117 -18.38 0.83 2.57
CA SER A 117 -17.37 0.57 3.61
C SER A 117 -16.29 -0.42 3.19
N SER A 118 -16.50 -1.22 2.13
CA SER A 118 -15.49 -2.13 1.60
C SER A 118 -14.30 -1.39 1.00
N LEU A 119 -14.49 -0.15 0.55
CA LEU A 119 -13.44 0.71 0.02
C LEU A 119 -12.43 1.17 1.08
N GLY A 120 -12.81 1.12 2.35
CA GLY A 120 -11.96 1.52 3.48
C GLY A 120 -10.72 0.65 3.66
N CYS A 121 -10.73 -0.58 3.12
CA CYS A 121 -9.57 -1.46 3.18
C CYS A 121 -8.57 -1.23 2.03
N VAL A 122 -8.92 -0.43 1.03
CA VAL A 122 -8.05 -0.22 -0.15
C VAL A 122 -7.03 0.88 0.16
N GLN A 123 -5.79 0.48 0.30
CA GLN A 123 -4.71 1.35 0.76
C GLN A 123 -3.45 1.17 -0.08
N LEU A 124 -2.67 2.24 -0.18
CA LEU A 124 -1.30 2.21 -0.66
C LEU A 124 -0.34 2.35 0.52
N PHE A 125 0.70 1.52 0.54
CA PHE A 125 1.85 1.70 1.42
C PHE A 125 2.99 2.24 0.60
N TRP A 126 3.48 3.42 0.97
CA TRP A 126 4.51 4.13 0.23
C TRP A 126 5.86 4.12 0.95
N PHE A 127 6.89 3.78 0.19
CA PHE A 127 8.29 3.80 0.60
C PHE A 127 9.03 4.76 -0.32
N PRO A 128 9.45 5.94 0.17
CA PRO A 128 10.17 6.92 -0.63
C PRO A 128 11.45 6.34 -1.20
N GLY A 129 11.71 6.56 -2.48
CA GLY A 129 12.97 6.17 -3.12
C GLY A 129 14.02 7.26 -3.02
N THR A 130 15.27 6.88 -3.34
CA THR A 130 16.42 7.80 -3.38
C THR A 130 16.87 8.14 -4.80
N ASN A 131 16.34 7.43 -5.82
CA ASN A 131 16.67 7.69 -7.23
C ASN A 131 16.06 9.02 -7.71
N ALA A 132 16.88 9.88 -8.27
CA ALA A 132 16.47 11.20 -8.74
C ALA A 132 15.63 11.18 -10.03
N ASP A 133 15.53 10.03 -10.72
CA ASP A 133 14.80 9.88 -11.98
C ASP A 133 13.29 9.73 -11.76
N GLY A 134 12.83 9.68 -10.52
CA GLY A 134 11.41 9.58 -10.17
C GLY A 134 10.73 8.28 -10.58
N LYS A 135 11.47 7.24 -10.98
CA LYS A 135 10.89 5.94 -11.31
C LYS A 135 10.33 5.25 -10.08
N TYR A 136 9.20 4.60 -10.26
CA TYR A 136 8.57 3.88 -9.16
C TYR A 136 8.06 2.50 -9.58
N ALA A 137 7.84 1.66 -8.58
CA ALA A 137 7.17 0.38 -8.74
C ALA A 137 5.87 0.36 -7.93
N LEU A 138 4.81 -0.24 -8.50
CA LEU A 138 3.59 -0.59 -7.81
C LEU A 138 3.54 -2.12 -7.67
N VAL A 139 3.56 -2.60 -6.43
CA VAL A 139 3.58 -4.02 -6.09
C VAL A 139 2.19 -4.47 -5.68
N VAL A 140 1.74 -5.59 -6.24
CA VAL A 140 0.42 -6.19 -6.04
C VAL A 140 0.59 -7.64 -5.61
N GLY A 141 0.43 -7.91 -4.33
CA GLY A 141 0.51 -9.26 -3.78
C GLY A 141 -0.72 -10.10 -4.12
N GLY A 142 -0.61 -11.43 -4.04
CA GLY A 142 -1.67 -12.38 -4.36
C GLY A 142 -2.38 -12.97 -3.14
N ASN A 143 -2.13 -14.23 -2.85
CA ASN A 143 -2.81 -15.11 -1.88
C ASN A 143 -4.19 -15.60 -2.33
N ALA A 144 -4.29 -16.02 -3.58
CA ALA A 144 -5.50 -16.59 -4.17
C ALA A 144 -6.74 -15.68 -4.01
N ALA A 145 -6.52 -14.37 -3.89
CA ALA A 145 -7.55 -13.37 -3.62
C ALA A 145 -8.38 -13.61 -2.33
N MET A 146 -7.91 -14.46 -1.42
CA MET A 146 -8.56 -14.70 -0.13
C MET A 146 -8.15 -13.69 0.94
N LYS A 147 -6.97 -13.12 0.80
CA LYS A 147 -6.46 -11.98 1.56
C LYS A 147 -5.48 -11.20 0.69
N SER A 148 -5.25 -9.94 1.04
CA SER A 148 -4.19 -9.19 0.37
C SER A 148 -2.82 -9.75 0.78
N GLY A 149 -1.98 -10.10 -0.20
CA GLY A 149 -0.61 -10.57 0.02
C GLY A 149 0.38 -9.48 0.36
N ASP A 150 -0.09 -8.40 0.97
CA ASP A 150 0.71 -7.19 1.19
C ASP A 150 1.94 -7.41 2.09
N LEU A 151 1.91 -8.34 3.03
CA LEU A 151 3.09 -8.65 3.84
C LEU A 151 4.07 -9.58 3.09
N ASN A 152 3.59 -10.69 2.53
CA ASN A 152 4.46 -11.73 1.97
C ASN A 152 4.98 -11.40 0.58
N GLU A 153 4.10 -10.88 -0.28
CA GLU A 153 4.35 -10.66 -1.71
C GLU A 153 4.33 -9.16 -2.05
N GLY A 154 4.09 -8.32 -1.06
CA GLY A 154 4.04 -6.87 -1.19
C GLY A 154 5.23 -6.19 -0.54
N ILE A 155 5.17 -5.97 0.80
CA ILE A 155 6.14 -5.14 1.52
C ILE A 155 7.55 -5.74 1.53
N ALA A 156 7.68 -7.09 1.60
CA ALA A 156 8.98 -7.73 1.51
C ALA A 156 9.67 -7.44 0.16
N VAL A 157 8.90 -7.50 -0.94
CA VAL A 157 9.39 -7.13 -2.27
C VAL A 157 9.67 -5.62 -2.36
N ALA A 158 8.78 -4.81 -1.76
CA ALA A 158 8.95 -3.36 -1.74
C ALA A 158 10.24 -2.95 -1.03
N ALA A 159 10.59 -3.59 0.08
CA ALA A 159 11.85 -3.32 0.79
C ALA A 159 13.06 -3.56 -0.12
N LYS A 160 13.08 -4.65 -0.89
CA LYS A 160 14.17 -4.94 -1.83
C LYS A 160 14.26 -3.92 -2.96
N LEU A 161 13.16 -3.52 -3.55
CA LEU A 161 13.16 -2.50 -4.58
C LEU A 161 13.55 -1.12 -4.03
N ASN A 162 13.15 -0.82 -2.79
CA ASN A 162 13.51 0.41 -2.11
C ASN A 162 15.01 0.47 -1.76
N GLU A 163 15.63 -0.65 -1.33
CA GLU A 163 17.09 -0.77 -1.19
C GLU A 163 17.83 -0.44 -2.50
N MET A 164 17.22 -0.71 -3.66
CA MET A 164 17.76 -0.37 -4.98
C MET A 164 17.52 1.10 -5.36
N GLY A 165 16.89 1.88 -4.48
CA GLY A 165 16.62 3.31 -4.65
C GLY A 165 15.29 3.66 -5.31
N TYR A 166 14.45 2.69 -5.68
CA TYR A 166 13.14 2.97 -6.25
C TYR A 166 12.16 3.49 -5.20
N SER A 167 11.32 4.46 -5.59
CA SER A 167 10.09 4.72 -4.86
C SER A 167 9.13 3.55 -5.07
N VAL A 168 8.56 3.01 -3.99
CA VAL A 168 7.74 1.81 -4.10
C VAL A 168 6.40 2.02 -3.42
N PHE A 169 5.35 1.59 -4.10
CA PHE A 169 4.00 1.49 -3.56
C PHE A 169 3.58 0.04 -3.47
N VAL A 170 2.90 -0.33 -2.40
CA VAL A 170 2.26 -1.65 -2.27
C VAL A 170 0.77 -1.44 -2.19
N LEU A 171 0.02 -2.11 -3.04
CA LEU A 171 -1.43 -2.02 -3.05
C LEU A 171 -2.04 -3.09 -2.15
N ARG A 172 -2.82 -2.66 -1.17
CA ARG A 172 -3.83 -3.47 -0.50
C ARG A 172 -5.16 -3.22 -1.21
N TYR A 173 -5.78 -4.26 -1.75
CA TYR A 173 -6.99 -4.18 -2.55
C TYR A 173 -8.10 -5.07 -1.98
N ARG A 174 -9.34 -4.85 -2.40
CA ARG A 174 -10.48 -5.69 -2.04
C ARG A 174 -10.25 -7.12 -2.49
N ILE A 175 -10.72 -8.05 -1.68
CA ILE A 175 -10.53 -9.48 -1.91
C ILE A 175 -11.84 -10.15 -2.33
N LEU A 176 -11.85 -11.44 -2.44
CA LEU A 176 -12.80 -12.34 -3.08
C LEU A 176 -14.29 -12.00 -2.91
N TRP A 177 -14.68 -11.51 -1.75
CA TRP A 177 -16.10 -11.18 -1.49
C TRP A 177 -16.54 -9.87 -2.18
N ASP A 178 -15.58 -9.08 -2.62
CA ASP A 178 -15.78 -7.78 -3.26
C ASP A 178 -15.50 -7.83 -4.78
N ILE A 179 -15.39 -9.04 -5.35
CA ILE A 179 -15.11 -9.25 -6.78
C ILE A 179 -16.30 -8.85 -7.66
N SER A 180 -17.52 -8.78 -7.10
CA SER A 180 -18.64 -8.25 -7.84
C SER A 180 -18.27 -6.89 -8.43
N ASN A 181 -18.43 -6.72 -9.74
CA ASN A 181 -18.07 -5.50 -10.47
C ASN A 181 -16.57 -5.22 -10.64
N ASN A 182 -15.72 -6.26 -10.67
CA ASN A 182 -14.27 -6.11 -10.89
C ASN A 182 -13.54 -5.28 -9.81
N GLY A 183 -13.99 -5.35 -8.56
CA GLY A 183 -13.43 -4.57 -7.43
C GLY A 183 -11.91 -4.51 -7.40
N PRO A 184 -11.18 -5.64 -7.43
CA PRO A 184 -9.71 -5.62 -7.43
C PRO A 184 -9.07 -4.86 -8.59
N LEU A 185 -9.64 -4.93 -9.80
CA LEU A 185 -9.14 -4.15 -10.96
C LEU A 185 -9.49 -2.67 -10.83
N GLN A 186 -10.67 -2.33 -10.29
CA GLN A 186 -11.04 -0.95 -9.98
C GLN A 186 -10.06 -0.37 -8.95
N ASP A 187 -9.71 -1.15 -7.92
CA ASP A 187 -8.78 -0.72 -6.88
C ASP A 187 -7.38 -0.49 -7.44
N LEU A 188 -6.92 -1.36 -8.35
CA LEU A 188 -5.64 -1.16 -9.03
C LEU A 188 -5.66 0.08 -9.92
N GLY A 189 -6.73 0.27 -10.71
CA GLY A 189 -6.92 1.49 -11.51
C GLY A 189 -6.94 2.75 -10.64
N ARG A 190 -7.70 2.71 -9.53
CA ARG A 190 -7.78 3.82 -8.57
C ARG A 190 -6.43 4.12 -7.92
N ALA A 191 -5.65 3.09 -7.58
CA ALA A 191 -4.31 3.26 -7.03
C ALA A 191 -3.37 3.98 -8.01
N VAL A 192 -3.37 3.59 -9.28
CA VAL A 192 -2.57 4.27 -10.31
C VAL A 192 -3.04 5.71 -10.52
N GLN A 193 -4.36 5.96 -10.57
CA GLN A 193 -4.89 7.33 -10.60
C GLN A 193 -4.43 8.16 -9.42
N PHE A 194 -4.49 7.58 -8.22
CA PHE A 194 -4.06 8.27 -7.00
C PHE A 194 -2.59 8.65 -7.06
N ILE A 195 -1.71 7.70 -7.43
CA ILE A 195 -0.28 7.98 -7.57
C ILE A 195 -0.03 9.06 -8.64
N THR A 196 -0.68 8.96 -9.79
CA THR A 196 -0.56 9.92 -10.89
C THR A 196 -0.97 11.33 -10.45
N ASN A 197 -2.09 11.45 -9.75
CA ASN A 197 -2.61 12.75 -9.29
C ASN A 197 -1.75 13.37 -8.17
N HIS A 198 -0.99 12.55 -7.45
CA HIS A 198 -0.10 13.00 -6.37
C HIS A 198 1.39 12.82 -6.73
N ALA A 199 1.72 12.67 -8.01
CA ALA A 199 3.07 12.36 -8.48
C ALA A 199 4.12 13.36 -7.97
N GLN A 200 3.80 14.64 -7.97
CA GLN A 200 4.67 15.69 -7.43
C GLN A 200 4.94 15.50 -5.93
N GLN A 201 3.90 15.17 -5.15
CA GLN A 201 4.01 14.93 -3.70
C GLN A 201 4.88 13.73 -3.38
N PHE A 202 4.78 12.66 -4.19
CA PHE A 202 5.58 11.46 -4.04
C PHE A 202 6.97 11.57 -4.68
N GLY A 203 7.25 12.62 -5.43
CA GLY A 203 8.50 12.77 -6.17
C GLY A 203 8.69 11.72 -7.27
N VAL A 204 7.60 11.29 -7.91
CA VAL A 204 7.61 10.23 -8.94
C VAL A 204 7.14 10.75 -10.30
N GLN A 205 7.56 10.05 -11.36
CA GLN A 205 7.03 10.28 -12.70
C GLN A 205 5.79 9.38 -12.92
N PRO A 206 4.64 9.93 -13.35
CA PRO A 206 3.42 9.15 -13.48
C PRO A 206 3.48 8.08 -14.57
N GLU A 207 4.35 8.25 -15.56
CA GLU A 207 4.50 7.36 -16.71
C GLU A 207 5.69 6.40 -16.54
N ASN A 208 5.69 5.32 -17.31
CA ASN A 208 6.78 4.34 -17.34
C ASN A 208 7.10 3.67 -15.99
N TYR A 209 6.10 3.54 -15.12
CA TYR A 209 6.24 2.82 -13.87
C TYR A 209 6.33 1.30 -14.08
N ALA A 210 6.93 0.61 -13.12
CA ALA A 210 6.93 -0.83 -13.07
C ALA A 210 5.70 -1.33 -12.32
N LEU A 211 4.93 -2.25 -12.92
CA LEU A 211 3.86 -2.97 -12.27
C LEU A 211 4.36 -4.37 -11.94
N VAL A 212 4.35 -4.73 -10.66
CA VAL A 212 4.92 -5.98 -10.14
C VAL A 212 3.82 -6.76 -9.44
N GLY A 213 3.54 -7.97 -9.89
CA GLY A 213 2.45 -8.77 -9.32
C GLY A 213 2.83 -10.23 -9.10
N PHE A 214 2.27 -10.83 -8.06
CA PHE A 214 2.51 -12.21 -7.68
C PHE A 214 1.22 -13.00 -7.60
N SER A 215 1.23 -14.27 -8.06
CA SER A 215 0.07 -15.17 -7.98
C SER A 215 -1.18 -14.50 -8.57
N SER A 216 -2.28 -14.40 -7.82
CA SER A 216 -3.49 -13.67 -8.24
C SER A 216 -3.26 -12.17 -8.46
N GLY A 217 -2.31 -11.55 -7.75
CA GLY A 217 -1.87 -10.18 -8.02
C GLY A 217 -1.17 -10.05 -9.36
N GLY A 218 -0.37 -11.05 -9.75
CA GLY A 218 0.24 -11.11 -11.08
C GLY A 218 -0.80 -11.18 -12.20
N GLN A 219 -1.86 -11.94 -11.98
CA GLN A 219 -3.00 -11.98 -12.88
C GLN A 219 -3.69 -10.61 -13.04
N LEU A 220 -3.96 -9.92 -11.91
CA LEU A 220 -4.53 -8.56 -11.94
C LEU A 220 -3.63 -7.62 -12.74
N CYS A 221 -2.32 -7.67 -12.51
CA CYS A 221 -1.35 -6.86 -13.23
C CYS A 221 -1.34 -7.16 -14.74
N GLY A 222 -1.44 -8.44 -15.13
CA GLY A 222 -1.51 -8.84 -16.52
C GLY A 222 -2.77 -8.32 -17.22
N LEU A 223 -3.95 -8.48 -16.60
CA LEU A 223 -5.21 -7.96 -17.10
C LEU A 223 -5.18 -6.42 -17.23
N PHE A 224 -4.72 -5.75 -16.19
CA PHE A 224 -4.62 -4.30 -16.15
C PHE A 224 -3.69 -3.73 -17.23
N SER A 225 -2.57 -4.41 -17.50
CA SER A 225 -1.59 -3.96 -18.50
C SER A 225 -2.05 -4.17 -19.94
N SER A 226 -3.17 -4.86 -20.15
CA SER A 226 -3.71 -5.15 -21.48
C SER A 226 -4.44 -3.98 -22.09
N ASP A 227 -4.58 -4.00 -23.44
CA ASP A 227 -5.41 -3.04 -24.19
C ASP A 227 -6.90 -3.46 -24.26
N LYS A 228 -7.30 -4.46 -23.47
CA LYS A 228 -8.65 -5.02 -23.43
C LYS A 228 -9.58 -4.20 -22.52
N ARG A 229 -10.85 -4.60 -22.47
CA ARG A 229 -11.95 -3.92 -21.78
C ARG A 229 -11.65 -3.51 -20.33
N TYR A 230 -10.87 -4.33 -19.60
CA TYR A 230 -10.56 -4.12 -18.18
C TYR A 230 -9.12 -3.64 -17.95
N GLY A 231 -8.42 -3.26 -19.01
CA GLY A 231 -7.05 -2.78 -18.94
C GLY A 231 -6.94 -1.31 -18.51
N TYR A 232 -5.73 -0.81 -18.43
CA TYR A 232 -5.39 0.53 -17.95
C TYR A 232 -6.20 1.66 -18.61
N LYS A 233 -6.59 1.52 -19.89
CA LYS A 233 -7.41 2.50 -20.62
C LYS A 233 -8.80 2.69 -20.01
N ALA A 234 -9.35 1.65 -19.37
CA ALA A 234 -10.66 1.73 -18.71
C ALA A 234 -10.65 2.66 -17.50
N TYR A 235 -9.47 2.99 -16.98
CA TYR A 235 -9.26 3.80 -15.79
C TYR A 235 -8.63 5.16 -16.11
N ASP A 236 -8.42 5.47 -17.39
CA ASP A 236 -7.80 6.72 -17.84
C ASP A 236 -6.44 6.98 -17.17
N VAL A 237 -5.58 5.98 -17.16
CA VAL A 237 -4.25 6.03 -16.54
C VAL A 237 -3.16 5.62 -17.53
N PRO A 238 -1.90 6.05 -17.28
CA PRO A 238 -0.78 5.65 -18.12
C PRO A 238 -0.57 4.13 -18.15
N LYS A 239 -0.13 3.63 -19.30
CA LYS A 239 0.29 2.23 -19.43
C LYS A 239 1.54 1.98 -18.56
N PRO A 240 1.63 0.83 -17.86
CA PRO A 240 2.89 0.45 -17.23
C PRO A 240 4.04 0.37 -18.24
N GLY A 241 5.20 0.94 -17.91
CA GLY A 241 6.40 0.84 -18.72
C GLY A 241 7.07 -0.54 -18.63
N ALA A 242 6.88 -1.22 -17.51
CA ALA A 242 7.33 -2.59 -17.28
C ALA A 242 6.28 -3.41 -16.53
N LEU A 243 6.18 -4.69 -16.85
CA LEU A 243 5.32 -5.65 -16.18
C LEU A 243 6.16 -6.84 -15.72
N LEU A 244 6.22 -7.06 -14.41
CA LEU A 244 6.90 -8.20 -13.79
C LEU A 244 5.86 -9.06 -13.10
N MET A 245 5.79 -10.33 -13.47
CA MET A 245 4.82 -11.27 -12.89
C MET A 245 5.55 -12.48 -12.31
N GLY A 246 5.43 -12.70 -11.01
CA GLY A 246 5.89 -13.90 -10.33
C GLY A 246 4.76 -14.91 -10.24
N TYR A 247 4.95 -16.12 -10.77
CA TYR A 247 3.99 -17.24 -10.75
C TYR A 247 2.52 -16.82 -10.90
N PRO A 248 2.19 -16.02 -11.93
CA PRO A 248 0.83 -15.53 -12.11
C PRO A 248 -0.12 -16.68 -12.44
N VAL A 249 -1.38 -16.51 -12.09
CA VAL A 249 -2.44 -17.42 -12.53
C VAL A 249 -2.86 -17.02 -13.94
N ASN A 250 -2.32 -17.69 -14.96
CA ASN A 250 -2.55 -17.35 -16.37
C ASN A 250 -3.59 -18.23 -17.05
N ASP A 251 -3.77 -19.47 -16.58
CA ASP A 251 -4.74 -20.40 -17.15
C ASP A 251 -5.68 -20.96 -16.08
N PHE A 252 -6.92 -20.50 -16.15
CA PHE A 252 -7.96 -20.96 -15.25
C PHE A 252 -8.53 -22.34 -15.61
N ALA A 253 -8.39 -22.77 -16.84
CA ALA A 253 -8.87 -24.11 -17.24
C ALA A 253 -8.05 -25.19 -16.53
N GLU A 254 -6.74 -24.99 -16.37
CA GLU A 254 -5.87 -25.92 -15.66
C GLU A 254 -6.07 -25.92 -14.15
N ILE A 255 -6.34 -24.79 -13.53
CA ILE A 255 -6.49 -24.68 -12.07
C ILE A 255 -7.95 -24.81 -11.59
N LYS A 256 -8.92 -24.75 -12.49
CA LYS A 256 -10.33 -24.89 -12.18
C LYS A 256 -10.67 -26.11 -11.29
N PRO A 257 -10.08 -27.29 -11.49
CA PRO A 257 -10.33 -28.44 -10.61
C PRO A 257 -9.85 -28.19 -9.17
N VAL A 258 -8.74 -27.50 -8.99
CA VAL A 258 -8.17 -27.19 -7.66
C VAL A 258 -9.03 -26.16 -6.94
N TYR A 259 -9.48 -25.12 -7.63
CA TYR A 259 -10.36 -24.10 -7.04
C TYR A 259 -11.73 -24.67 -6.68
N HIS A 260 -12.31 -25.54 -7.51
CA HIS A 260 -13.57 -26.22 -7.20
C HIS A 260 -13.49 -27.17 -6.00
N ALA A 261 -12.30 -27.70 -5.70
CA ALA A 261 -12.10 -28.56 -4.53
C ALA A 261 -11.96 -27.78 -3.22
N VAL A 262 -11.57 -26.50 -3.29
CA VAL A 262 -11.27 -25.64 -2.12
C VAL A 262 -12.38 -24.61 -1.86
N MET A 263 -13.18 -24.27 -2.89
CA MET A 263 -14.16 -23.19 -2.82
C MET A 263 -15.52 -23.67 -3.35
N ASP A 264 -16.58 -23.35 -2.62
CA ASP A 264 -17.96 -23.62 -3.07
C ASP A 264 -18.18 -23.05 -4.48
N PRO A 265 -18.55 -23.92 -5.47
CA PRO A 265 -18.81 -23.48 -6.84
C PRO A 265 -19.89 -22.41 -6.95
N ALA A 266 -20.84 -22.34 -5.99
CA ALA A 266 -21.89 -21.34 -5.95
C ALA A 266 -21.38 -19.94 -5.55
N SER A 267 -20.30 -19.88 -4.79
CA SER A 267 -19.65 -18.63 -4.37
C SER A 267 -18.59 -18.15 -5.37
N CYS A 268 -18.14 -19.02 -6.27
CA CYS A 268 -17.14 -18.70 -7.28
C CYS A 268 -17.76 -17.92 -8.45
N ARG A 269 -18.02 -16.63 -8.26
CA ARG A 269 -18.44 -15.72 -9.34
C ARG A 269 -17.33 -15.36 -10.33
N TRP A 270 -16.22 -16.07 -10.33
CA TRP A 270 -15.11 -15.94 -11.28
C TRP A 270 -15.51 -16.13 -12.75
N ARG A 271 -16.71 -16.62 -13.04
CA ARG A 271 -17.22 -16.79 -14.41
C ARG A 271 -17.24 -15.51 -15.23
N TYR A 272 -17.31 -14.35 -14.58
CA TYR A 272 -17.42 -13.08 -15.30
C TYR A 272 -16.09 -12.48 -15.76
N TYR A 273 -14.96 -12.91 -15.17
CA TYR A 273 -13.65 -12.43 -15.58
C TYR A 273 -13.09 -13.10 -16.85
N TRP A 274 -13.61 -14.29 -17.20
CA TRP A 274 -12.96 -15.17 -18.16
C TRP A 274 -13.79 -15.45 -19.41
N SER A 275 -15.08 -15.17 -19.42
CA SER A 275 -15.94 -15.37 -20.60
C SER A 275 -15.75 -14.31 -21.67
N ASP A 276 -15.08 -13.16 -21.33
CA ASP A 276 -14.96 -12.01 -22.21
C ASP A 276 -13.50 -11.72 -22.64
N ILE A 277 -12.55 -12.64 -22.33
CA ILE A 277 -11.18 -12.66 -22.81
C ILE A 277 -11.03 -13.72 -23.90
#